data_29cded25de57f0937a9b8255fd063309
#
_entry.id   29cded25de57f0937a9b8255fd063309
#
_cell.length_a   1.000
_cell.length_b   1.000
_cell.length_c   1.000
_cell.angle_alpha   90.00
_cell.angle_beta   90.00
_cell.angle_gamma   90.00
#
_symmetry.space_group_name_H-M   'P 1'
#
loop_
_entity.id
_entity.type
_entity.pdbx_description
1 polymer ?
#
loop_
_entity_poly.entity_id
_entity_poly.type
_entity_poly.pdbx_seq_one_letter_code
_entity_poly.pdbx_strand_id
1 'polypeptide(L)'
;MGYSLNNKVAIITGGGSGIGKSIAELFADKKARVYILEIDKKRGLAVQNEILENNNFGQFYHCDVSDETSIKAAVNSVLDAEKRIDILVNNAGISHIGTIEQTTSSDLDRVYNANVKSVYLTTKHVIGAMVKNGGGTILNLASILAKVGVDERFAYSMSKGAVLAMTLSIAKDYIGQNIRCNCICPARVHTPFVDDYLKKNYAGKEKEVFDKLSSFQPIGRMGQPDEIAQLALFLCSDASSFITAAAYDIDGGVVNLR
;
A
#
# COMPACT_ATOMS: atom_id res chain seq x y z
N MET A 1 8.59 -22.07 -11.59
CA MET A 1 9.26 -21.00 -10.83
C MET A 1 8.19 -20.39 -9.92
N GLY A 2 8.32 -20.49 -8.61
CA GLY A 2 7.37 -19.94 -7.67
C GLY A 2 7.68 -18.45 -7.43
N TYR A 3 6.69 -17.71 -6.99
CA TYR A 3 6.83 -16.32 -6.52
C TYR A 3 7.57 -16.30 -5.16
N SER A 4 8.85 -16.64 -5.15
CA SER A 4 9.67 -16.66 -3.92
C SER A 4 10.25 -15.27 -3.66
N LEU A 5 10.23 -14.86 -2.38
CA LEU A 5 10.92 -13.67 -1.91
C LEU A 5 12.06 -14.05 -0.93
N ASN A 6 12.61 -15.25 -1.09
CA ASN A 6 13.64 -15.76 -0.19
C ASN A 6 14.81 -14.78 -0.06
N ASN A 7 15.16 -14.47 1.18
CA ASN A 7 16.22 -13.52 1.54
C ASN A 7 15.98 -12.06 1.07
N LYS A 8 14.80 -11.69 0.58
CA LYS A 8 14.46 -10.30 0.30
C LYS A 8 14.07 -9.58 1.58
N VAL A 9 14.55 -8.36 1.75
CA VAL A 9 14.17 -7.47 2.84
C VAL A 9 13.07 -6.55 2.33
N ALA A 10 11.88 -6.66 2.93
CA ALA A 10 10.69 -5.92 2.50
C ALA A 10 10.19 -4.99 3.61
N ILE A 11 10.02 -3.71 3.28
CA ILE A 11 9.34 -2.72 4.12
C ILE A 11 7.92 -2.55 3.61
N ILE A 12 6.93 -2.62 4.53
CA ILE A 12 5.52 -2.42 4.23
C ILE A 12 4.96 -1.34 5.16
N THR A 13 4.54 -0.21 4.61
CA THR A 13 3.91 0.85 5.39
C THR A 13 2.42 0.57 5.58
N GLY A 14 1.87 0.84 6.77
CA GLY A 14 0.49 0.53 7.11
C GLY A 14 0.22 -0.99 7.10
N GLY A 15 1.22 -1.78 7.52
CA GLY A 15 1.15 -3.24 7.50
C GLY A 15 0.38 -3.88 8.67
N GLY A 16 -0.25 -3.08 9.53
CA GLY A 16 -0.98 -3.56 10.71
C GLY A 16 -2.43 -3.98 10.45
N SER A 17 -2.99 -3.73 9.26
CA SER A 17 -4.37 -4.10 8.95
C SER A 17 -4.65 -4.20 7.45
N GLY A 18 -5.79 -4.81 7.09
CA GLY A 18 -6.32 -4.84 5.73
C GLY A 18 -5.32 -5.31 4.68
N ILE A 19 -5.19 -4.57 3.59
CA ILE A 19 -4.30 -4.90 2.46
C ILE A 19 -2.85 -5.02 2.93
N GLY A 20 -2.36 -4.07 3.74
CA GLY A 20 -0.98 -4.07 4.22
C GLY A 20 -0.65 -5.29 5.07
N LYS A 21 -1.57 -5.70 5.95
CA LYS A 21 -1.44 -6.94 6.75
C LYS A 21 -1.35 -8.16 5.83
N SER A 22 -2.29 -8.34 4.90
CA SER A 22 -2.28 -9.46 3.95
C SER A 22 -0.99 -9.52 3.12
N ILE A 23 -0.46 -8.37 2.68
CA ILE A 23 0.82 -8.31 1.97
C ILE A 23 1.96 -8.75 2.89
N ALA A 24 2.00 -8.27 4.15
CA ALA A 24 3.04 -8.60 5.11
C ALA A 24 3.09 -10.11 5.41
N GLU A 25 1.94 -10.71 5.68
CA GLU A 25 1.80 -12.15 5.94
C GLU A 25 2.21 -12.97 4.72
N LEU A 26 1.68 -12.65 3.54
CA LEU A 26 2.00 -13.39 2.32
C LEU A 26 3.50 -13.27 1.95
N PHE A 27 4.11 -12.09 2.10
CA PHE A 27 5.53 -11.92 1.82
C PHE A 27 6.40 -12.73 2.80
N ALA A 28 6.02 -12.77 4.07
CA ALA A 28 6.69 -13.60 5.07
C ALA A 28 6.56 -15.10 4.75
N ASP A 29 5.40 -15.57 4.31
CA ASP A 29 5.18 -16.96 3.85
C ASP A 29 6.03 -17.31 2.62
N LYS A 30 6.34 -16.33 1.79
CA LYS A 30 7.25 -16.46 0.64
C LYS A 30 8.72 -16.24 1.02
N LYS A 31 9.01 -16.24 2.34
CA LYS A 31 10.34 -16.20 2.95
C LYS A 31 11.05 -14.85 2.79
N ALA A 32 10.31 -13.75 2.65
CA ALA A 32 10.84 -12.41 2.84
C ALA A 32 11.10 -12.15 4.34
N ARG A 33 12.07 -11.30 4.62
CA ARG A 33 12.23 -10.65 5.92
C ARG A 33 11.38 -9.38 5.92
N VAL A 34 10.23 -9.43 6.60
CA VAL A 34 9.21 -8.38 6.53
C VAL A 34 9.34 -7.39 7.69
N TYR A 35 9.40 -6.12 7.35
CA TYR A 35 9.41 -5.00 8.28
C TYR A 35 8.12 -4.20 8.15
N ILE A 36 7.33 -4.21 9.22
CA ILE A 36 6.01 -3.58 9.30
C ILE A 36 6.16 -2.20 9.90
N LEU A 37 5.91 -1.15 9.13
CA LEU A 37 5.87 0.22 9.61
C LEU A 37 4.40 0.61 9.83
N GLU A 38 4.01 0.79 11.10
CA GLU A 38 2.61 1.00 11.48
C GLU A 38 2.53 2.03 12.65
N ILE A 39 1.55 2.91 12.59
CA ILE A 39 1.31 3.91 13.62
C ILE A 39 0.59 3.30 14.85
N ASP A 40 -0.28 2.31 14.62
CA ASP A 40 -0.97 1.59 15.70
C ASP A 40 -0.09 0.45 16.23
N LYS A 41 0.50 0.69 17.39
CA LYS A 41 1.39 -0.28 18.05
C LYS A 41 0.73 -1.63 18.29
N LYS A 42 -0.55 -1.65 18.66
CA LYS A 42 -1.28 -2.89 18.94
C LYS A 42 -1.45 -3.73 17.68
N ARG A 43 -1.87 -3.09 16.58
CA ARG A 43 -2.03 -3.74 15.27
C ARG A 43 -0.69 -4.23 14.72
N GLY A 44 0.34 -3.39 14.77
CA GLY A 44 1.67 -3.76 14.28
C GLY A 44 2.27 -4.96 15.03
N LEU A 45 2.18 -4.99 16.37
CA LEU A 45 2.63 -6.12 17.17
C LEU A 45 1.79 -7.39 16.94
N ALA A 46 0.48 -7.26 16.74
CA ALA A 46 -0.36 -8.43 16.43
C ALA A 46 0.09 -9.12 15.15
N VAL A 47 0.29 -8.35 14.05
CA VAL A 47 0.76 -8.90 12.76
C VAL A 47 2.17 -9.49 12.89
N GLN A 48 3.08 -8.83 13.61
CA GLN A 48 4.40 -9.40 13.89
C GLN A 48 4.28 -10.78 14.55
N ASN A 49 3.46 -10.90 15.59
CA ASN A 49 3.30 -12.17 16.33
C ASN A 49 2.68 -13.27 15.44
N GLU A 50 1.65 -12.95 14.66
CA GLU A 50 1.06 -13.89 13.70
C GLU A 50 2.09 -14.43 12.69
N ILE A 51 2.98 -13.56 12.19
CA ILE A 51 4.07 -13.96 11.27
C ILE A 51 5.08 -14.87 11.99
N LEU A 52 5.45 -14.54 13.24
CA LEU A 52 6.41 -15.33 14.02
C LEU A 52 5.85 -16.70 14.41
N GLU A 53 4.57 -16.80 14.76
CA GLU A 53 3.86 -18.05 15.07
C GLU A 53 3.88 -19.03 13.87
N ASN A 54 3.91 -18.51 12.65
CA ASN A 54 4.05 -19.30 11.41
C ASN A 54 5.52 -19.61 11.03
N ASN A 55 6.47 -19.45 11.96
CA ASN A 55 7.90 -19.68 11.75
C ASN A 55 8.49 -18.87 10.58
N ASN A 56 7.99 -17.65 10.39
CA ASN A 56 8.47 -16.67 9.42
C ASN A 56 9.12 -15.49 10.14
N PHE A 57 9.74 -14.58 9.40
CA PHE A 57 10.34 -13.37 9.94
C PHE A 57 9.44 -12.15 9.73
N GLY A 58 9.00 -11.54 10.82
CA GLY A 58 8.29 -10.26 10.83
C GLY A 58 8.78 -9.40 12.00
N GLN A 59 9.08 -8.12 11.72
CA GLN A 59 9.47 -7.15 12.74
C GLN A 59 8.65 -5.88 12.59
N PHE A 60 8.01 -5.44 13.66
CA PHE A 60 7.27 -4.20 13.73
C PHE A 60 8.17 -3.04 14.17
N TYR A 61 8.02 -1.89 13.50
CA TYR A 61 8.50 -0.60 13.95
C TYR A 61 7.35 0.40 13.99
N HIS A 62 7.20 1.11 15.12
CA HIS A 62 6.25 2.21 15.22
C HIS A 62 6.68 3.32 14.25
N CYS A 63 5.77 3.71 13.36
CA CYS A 63 6.05 4.73 12.36
C CYS A 63 4.79 5.52 12.00
N ASP A 64 4.82 6.82 12.25
CA ASP A 64 3.89 7.76 11.63
C ASP A 64 4.47 8.19 10.28
N VAL A 65 3.83 7.74 9.20
CA VAL A 65 4.29 8.05 7.83
C VAL A 65 4.06 9.51 7.42
N SER A 66 3.36 10.31 8.21
CA SER A 66 3.23 11.75 8.02
C SER A 66 4.42 12.56 8.59
N ASP A 67 5.25 11.92 9.44
CA ASP A 67 6.44 12.50 10.07
C ASP A 67 7.74 11.95 9.45
N GLU A 68 8.53 12.83 8.82
CA GLU A 68 9.81 12.45 8.21
C GLU A 68 10.80 11.87 9.22
N THR A 69 10.80 12.39 10.46
CA THR A 69 11.69 11.90 11.51
C THR A 69 11.37 10.46 11.89
N SER A 70 10.09 10.15 12.01
CA SER A 70 9.58 8.79 12.29
C SER A 70 9.95 7.81 11.17
N ILE A 71 9.74 8.21 9.90
CA ILE A 71 10.12 7.40 8.73
C ILE A 71 11.62 7.13 8.73
N LYS A 72 12.44 8.18 8.88
CA LYS A 72 13.90 8.07 8.86
C LYS A 72 14.41 7.14 9.97
N ALA A 73 13.86 7.25 11.17
CA ALA A 73 14.23 6.37 12.28
C ALA A 73 13.90 4.91 11.97
N ALA A 74 12.68 4.63 11.49
CA ALA A 74 12.25 3.28 11.15
C ALA A 74 13.09 2.67 10.01
N VAL A 75 13.32 3.41 8.92
CA VAL A 75 14.14 2.94 7.79
C VAL A 75 15.59 2.69 8.22
N ASN A 76 16.18 3.58 9.04
CA ASN A 76 17.53 3.37 9.55
C ASN A 76 17.61 2.11 10.42
N SER A 77 16.61 1.84 11.26
CA SER A 77 16.57 0.60 12.05
C SER A 77 16.59 -0.66 11.18
N VAL A 78 15.88 -0.65 10.03
CA VAL A 78 15.95 -1.75 9.06
C VAL A 78 17.34 -1.85 8.43
N LEU A 79 17.92 -0.73 8.02
CA LEU A 79 19.27 -0.70 7.41
C LEU A 79 20.36 -1.10 8.39
N ASP A 80 20.22 -0.80 9.67
CA ASP A 80 21.16 -1.22 10.71
C ASP A 80 21.12 -2.73 10.91
N ALA A 81 19.94 -3.33 10.83
CA ALA A 81 19.74 -4.78 10.98
C ALA A 81 20.15 -5.58 9.73
N GLU A 82 19.77 -5.13 8.55
CA GLU A 82 19.83 -5.91 7.31
C GLU A 82 20.89 -5.43 6.31
N LYS A 83 21.37 -4.20 6.45
CA LYS A 83 22.30 -3.52 5.53
C LYS A 83 21.76 -3.35 4.09
N ARG A 84 20.53 -3.77 3.83
CA ARG A 84 19.86 -3.73 2.53
C ARG A 84 18.36 -3.56 2.66
N ILE A 85 17.72 -3.08 1.60
CA ILE A 85 16.28 -3.10 1.40
C ILE A 85 16.06 -3.47 -0.07
N ASP A 86 15.25 -4.52 -0.31
CA ASP A 86 14.98 -5.02 -1.67
C ASP A 86 13.60 -4.59 -2.18
N ILE A 87 12.64 -4.48 -1.25
CA ILE A 87 11.25 -4.19 -1.58
C ILE A 87 10.73 -3.10 -0.65
N LEU A 88 10.06 -2.10 -1.25
CA LEU A 88 9.27 -1.10 -0.53
C LEU A 88 7.82 -1.17 -1.01
N VAL A 89 6.89 -1.42 -0.08
CA VAL A 89 5.45 -1.33 -0.35
C VAL A 89 4.89 -0.10 0.37
N ASN A 90 4.56 0.93 -0.39
CA ASN A 90 3.89 2.14 0.09
C ASN A 90 2.37 1.89 0.10
N ASN A 91 1.86 1.34 1.21
CA ASN A 91 0.45 1.01 1.37
C ASN A 91 -0.28 1.95 2.34
N ALA A 92 0.41 2.54 3.31
CA ALA A 92 -0.21 3.44 4.28
C ALA A 92 -0.99 4.57 3.59
N GLY A 93 -2.17 4.87 4.10
CA GLY A 93 -2.99 5.94 3.59
C GLY A 93 -4.33 6.05 4.30
N ILE A 94 -4.97 7.19 4.12
CA ILE A 94 -6.29 7.51 4.68
C ILE A 94 -7.25 7.92 3.58
N SER A 95 -8.55 7.75 3.82
CA SER A 95 -9.60 8.27 2.95
C SER A 95 -10.15 9.60 3.45
N HIS A 96 -10.77 10.35 2.55
CA HIS A 96 -11.59 11.52 2.84
C HIS A 96 -12.84 11.48 1.96
N ILE A 97 -13.98 11.92 2.53
CA ILE A 97 -15.25 12.04 1.84
C ILE A 97 -15.62 13.52 1.83
N GLY A 98 -15.85 14.06 0.65
CA GLY A 98 -16.25 15.44 0.45
C GLY A 98 -15.97 15.90 -0.99
N THR A 99 -16.82 16.83 -1.45
CA THR A 99 -16.60 17.62 -2.65
C THR A 99 -15.44 18.61 -2.45
N ILE A 100 -15.07 19.36 -3.48
CA ILE A 100 -14.07 20.44 -3.35
C ILE A 100 -14.48 21.51 -2.35
N GLU A 101 -15.77 21.86 -2.32
CA GLU A 101 -16.31 22.86 -1.39
C GLU A 101 -16.36 22.37 0.06
N GLN A 102 -16.61 21.07 0.27
CA GLN A 102 -16.68 20.43 1.59
C GLN A 102 -15.29 20.07 2.15
N THR A 103 -14.26 20.04 1.31
CA THR A 103 -12.90 19.69 1.71
C THR A 103 -12.20 20.92 2.28
N THR A 104 -11.96 20.94 3.59
CA THR A 104 -11.19 22.02 4.22
C THR A 104 -9.69 21.91 3.86
N SER A 105 -8.95 23.02 3.98
CA SER A 105 -7.48 23.00 3.82
C SER A 105 -6.82 22.00 4.76
N SER A 106 -7.30 21.90 6.00
CA SER A 106 -6.78 20.93 6.98
C SER A 106 -7.03 19.47 6.55
N ASP A 107 -8.19 19.16 5.97
CA ASP A 107 -8.48 17.82 5.43
C ASP A 107 -7.58 17.51 4.24
N LEU A 108 -7.39 18.48 3.35
CA LEU A 108 -6.49 18.35 2.20
C LEU A 108 -5.06 18.07 2.65
N ASP A 109 -4.54 18.86 3.61
CA ASP A 109 -3.20 18.71 4.15
C ASP A 109 -3.01 17.34 4.83
N ARG A 110 -3.99 16.89 5.61
CA ARG A 110 -3.98 15.58 6.28
C ARG A 110 -3.91 14.45 5.25
N VAL A 111 -4.74 14.50 4.21
CA VAL A 111 -4.73 13.49 3.13
C VAL A 111 -3.43 13.56 2.34
N TYR A 112 -2.95 14.76 2.01
CA TYR A 112 -1.69 14.96 1.31
C TYR A 112 -0.51 14.39 2.10
N ASN A 113 -0.40 14.71 3.37
CA ASN A 113 0.70 14.24 4.22
C ASN A 113 0.70 12.71 4.35
N ALA A 114 -0.47 12.10 4.58
CA ALA A 114 -0.59 10.66 4.77
C ALA A 114 -0.45 9.85 3.47
N ASN A 115 -0.95 10.34 2.33
CA ASN A 115 -1.04 9.55 1.10
C ASN A 115 0.01 9.91 0.05
N VAL A 116 0.50 11.16 0.04
CA VAL A 116 1.41 11.66 -1.01
C VAL A 116 2.81 11.88 -0.45
N LYS A 117 2.91 12.74 0.57
CA LYS A 117 4.20 13.08 1.19
C LYS A 117 4.86 11.85 1.82
N SER A 118 4.07 10.96 2.41
CA SER A 118 4.56 9.68 2.95
C SER A 118 5.26 8.83 1.89
N VAL A 119 4.64 8.65 0.70
CA VAL A 119 5.22 7.88 -0.42
C VAL A 119 6.54 8.52 -0.89
N TYR A 120 6.56 9.84 -1.00
CA TYR A 120 7.79 10.57 -1.32
C TYR A 120 8.88 10.32 -0.27
N LEU A 121 8.57 10.51 1.01
CA LEU A 121 9.54 10.42 2.10
C LEU A 121 10.08 9.00 2.29
N THR A 122 9.20 7.98 2.32
CA THR A 122 9.64 6.58 2.45
C THR A 122 10.53 6.18 1.29
N THR A 123 10.13 6.52 0.06
CA THR A 123 10.94 6.24 -1.14
C THR A 123 12.28 6.96 -1.09
N LYS A 124 12.30 8.25 -0.74
CA LYS A 124 13.53 9.07 -0.61
C LYS A 124 14.54 8.44 0.36
N HIS A 125 14.08 7.93 1.50
CA HIS A 125 14.97 7.34 2.51
C HIS A 125 15.41 5.90 2.16
N VAL A 126 14.67 5.18 1.30
CA VAL A 126 14.97 3.79 0.92
C VAL A 126 15.80 3.70 -0.36
N ILE A 127 15.57 4.58 -1.33
CA ILE A 127 16.05 4.42 -2.71
C ILE A 127 17.58 4.38 -2.81
N GLY A 128 18.29 5.15 -1.98
CA GLY A 128 19.75 5.14 -1.95
C GLY A 128 20.33 3.80 -1.51
N ALA A 129 19.65 3.08 -0.62
CA ALA A 129 20.05 1.73 -0.23
C ALA A 129 19.80 0.72 -1.37
N MET A 130 18.66 0.82 -2.06
CA MET A 130 18.37 -0.01 -3.23
C MET A 130 19.42 0.17 -4.33
N VAL A 131 19.80 1.41 -4.65
CA VAL A 131 20.86 1.69 -5.63
C VAL A 131 22.19 1.06 -5.23
N LYS A 132 22.60 1.20 -3.97
CA LYS A 132 23.83 0.59 -3.45
C LYS A 132 23.82 -0.95 -3.50
N ASN A 133 22.65 -1.55 -3.36
CA ASN A 133 22.45 -3.01 -3.39
C ASN A 133 22.29 -3.55 -4.82
N GLY A 134 22.37 -2.71 -5.85
CA GLY A 134 22.27 -3.11 -7.26
C GLY A 134 20.84 -3.26 -7.78
N GLY A 135 19.84 -2.71 -7.08
CA GLY A 135 18.46 -2.67 -7.53
C GLY A 135 17.44 -2.91 -6.43
N GLY A 136 16.17 -2.91 -6.81
CA GLY A 136 15.04 -3.12 -5.90
C GLY A 136 13.69 -3.00 -6.59
N THR A 137 12.63 -3.16 -5.80
CA THR A 137 11.26 -3.02 -6.29
C THR A 137 10.46 -2.12 -5.36
N ILE A 138 9.80 -1.12 -5.94
CA ILE A 138 8.88 -0.22 -5.26
C ILE A 138 7.47 -0.52 -5.76
N LEU A 139 6.55 -0.77 -4.84
CA LEU A 139 5.14 -0.96 -5.11
C LEU A 139 4.32 0.08 -4.36
N ASN A 140 3.56 0.87 -5.09
CA ASN A 140 2.69 1.90 -4.51
C ASN A 140 1.22 1.45 -4.56
N LEU A 141 0.48 1.64 -3.47
CA LEU A 141 -0.97 1.45 -3.45
C LEU A 141 -1.65 2.76 -3.87
N ALA A 142 -1.98 2.83 -5.18
CA ALA A 142 -2.83 3.88 -5.73
C ALA A 142 -4.32 3.57 -5.47
N SER A 143 -5.17 3.75 -6.43
CA SER A 143 -6.61 3.42 -6.46
C SER A 143 -7.12 3.58 -7.88
N ILE A 144 -8.25 2.96 -8.22
CA ILE A 144 -9.00 3.33 -9.45
C ILE A 144 -9.34 4.82 -9.48
N LEU A 145 -9.45 5.48 -8.32
CA LEU A 145 -9.72 6.91 -8.21
C LEU A 145 -8.56 7.79 -8.70
N ALA A 146 -7.43 7.23 -9.04
CA ALA A 146 -6.38 7.89 -9.82
C ALA A 146 -6.72 8.00 -11.31
N LYS A 147 -7.73 7.27 -11.79
CA LYS A 147 -8.09 7.11 -13.21
C LYS A 147 -9.52 7.51 -13.52
N VAL A 148 -10.43 7.32 -12.55
CA VAL A 148 -11.87 7.61 -12.73
C VAL A 148 -12.39 8.53 -11.63
N GLY A 149 -13.36 9.38 -11.97
CA GLY A 149 -14.08 10.22 -11.01
C GLY A 149 -15.10 9.40 -10.22
N VAL A 150 -15.16 9.66 -8.94
CA VAL A 150 -16.21 9.16 -8.04
C VAL A 150 -16.64 10.31 -7.13
N ASP A 151 -17.96 10.45 -6.94
CA ASP A 151 -18.53 11.53 -6.15
C ASP A 151 -17.93 11.60 -4.74
N GLU A 152 -17.79 12.82 -4.24
CA GLU A 152 -17.33 13.12 -2.88
C GLU A 152 -15.96 12.50 -2.53
N ARG A 153 -15.03 12.46 -3.47
CA ARG A 153 -13.68 11.90 -3.26
C ARG A 153 -12.55 12.86 -3.67
N PHE A 154 -12.81 14.17 -3.66
CA PHE A 154 -11.88 15.16 -4.21
C PHE A 154 -10.44 15.00 -3.70
N ALA A 155 -10.21 15.15 -2.38
CA ALA A 155 -8.86 15.08 -1.81
C ALA A 155 -8.23 13.68 -1.97
N TYR A 156 -9.03 12.62 -1.81
CA TYR A 156 -8.53 11.26 -1.97
C TYR A 156 -8.14 10.95 -3.41
N SER A 157 -8.96 11.30 -4.39
CA SER A 157 -8.66 11.12 -5.82
C SER A 157 -7.41 11.88 -6.23
N MET A 158 -7.30 13.15 -5.81
CA MET A 158 -6.09 13.95 -6.01
C MET A 158 -4.85 13.23 -5.48
N SER A 159 -4.92 12.71 -4.23
CA SER A 159 -3.78 12.03 -3.62
C SER A 159 -3.38 10.76 -4.38
N LYS A 160 -4.34 9.96 -4.84
CA LYS A 160 -4.06 8.73 -5.59
C LYS A 160 -3.58 9.00 -7.02
N GLY A 161 -4.03 10.08 -7.65
CA GLY A 161 -3.45 10.59 -8.90
C GLY A 161 -1.98 11.00 -8.75
N ALA A 162 -1.63 11.67 -7.65
CA ALA A 162 -0.25 12.00 -7.32
C ALA A 162 0.62 10.75 -7.14
N VAL A 163 0.12 9.70 -6.47
CA VAL A 163 0.83 8.42 -6.30
C VAL A 163 1.11 7.76 -7.66
N LEU A 164 0.14 7.77 -8.58
CA LEU A 164 0.32 7.27 -9.94
C LEU A 164 1.43 8.04 -10.67
N ALA A 165 1.40 9.37 -10.64
CA ALA A 165 2.42 10.22 -11.27
C ALA A 165 3.82 9.97 -10.68
N MET A 166 3.93 9.89 -9.34
CA MET A 166 5.20 9.54 -8.67
C MET A 166 5.72 8.16 -9.10
N THR A 167 4.84 7.17 -9.27
CA THR A 167 5.24 5.82 -9.72
C THR A 167 5.95 5.87 -11.07
N LEU A 168 5.38 6.61 -12.03
CA LEU A 168 5.96 6.76 -13.37
C LEU A 168 7.31 7.50 -13.33
N SER A 169 7.39 8.58 -12.55
CA SER A 169 8.60 9.38 -12.40
C SER A 169 9.73 8.56 -11.78
N ILE A 170 9.47 7.88 -10.65
CA ILE A 170 10.45 7.03 -9.98
C ILE A 170 10.94 5.91 -10.90
N ALA A 171 10.03 5.25 -11.62
CA ALA A 171 10.40 4.20 -12.57
C ALA A 171 11.34 4.74 -13.66
N LYS A 172 11.04 5.93 -14.21
CA LYS A 172 11.87 6.55 -15.26
C LYS A 172 13.24 6.96 -14.76
N ASP A 173 13.30 7.55 -13.57
CA ASP A 173 14.55 8.08 -13.02
C ASP A 173 15.53 6.97 -12.61
N TYR A 174 15.02 5.81 -12.17
CA TYR A 174 15.84 4.75 -11.57
C TYR A 174 15.88 3.44 -12.35
N ILE A 175 15.36 3.39 -13.58
CA ILE A 175 15.42 2.20 -14.45
C ILE A 175 16.88 1.76 -14.72
N GLY A 176 17.79 2.72 -14.91
CA GLY A 176 19.22 2.45 -15.12
C GLY A 176 19.94 1.90 -13.89
N GLN A 177 19.36 1.98 -12.69
CA GLN A 177 19.85 1.42 -11.44
C GLN A 177 19.16 0.09 -11.05
N ASN A 178 18.49 -0.55 -12.02
CA ASN A 178 17.78 -1.81 -11.81
C ASN A 178 16.69 -1.72 -10.72
N ILE A 179 16.02 -0.55 -10.62
CA ILE A 179 14.87 -0.35 -9.71
C ILE A 179 13.60 -0.33 -10.55
N ARG A 180 12.68 -1.23 -10.22
CA ARG A 180 11.33 -1.25 -10.79
C ARG A 180 10.37 -0.51 -9.85
N CYS A 181 9.48 0.29 -10.42
CA CYS A 181 8.43 0.96 -9.68
C CYS A 181 7.09 0.77 -10.39
N ASN A 182 6.13 0.18 -9.70
CA ASN A 182 4.77 -0.06 -10.21
C ASN A 182 3.74 0.37 -9.18
N CYS A 183 2.48 0.51 -9.59
CA CYS A 183 1.38 0.68 -8.65
C CYS A 183 0.22 -0.28 -8.92
N ILE A 184 -0.51 -0.59 -7.85
CA ILE A 184 -1.80 -1.29 -7.89
C ILE A 184 -2.89 -0.26 -7.68
N CYS A 185 -3.97 -0.37 -8.45
CA CYS A 185 -5.15 0.48 -8.40
C CYS A 185 -6.38 -0.34 -7.99
N PRO A 186 -6.58 -0.62 -6.70
CA PRO A 186 -7.76 -1.34 -6.24
C PRO A 186 -9.03 -0.51 -6.41
N ALA A 187 -10.16 -1.20 -6.65
CA ALA A 187 -11.48 -0.67 -6.36
C ALA A 187 -11.81 -0.86 -4.86
N ARG A 188 -13.05 -1.20 -4.53
CA ARG A 188 -13.43 -1.43 -3.14
C ARG A 188 -12.93 -2.80 -2.70
N VAL A 189 -12.19 -2.81 -1.60
CA VAL A 189 -11.67 -4.01 -0.94
C VAL A 189 -12.30 -4.09 0.44
N HIS A 190 -12.86 -5.25 0.80
CA HIS A 190 -13.44 -5.49 2.11
C HIS A 190 -12.33 -5.59 3.15
N THR A 191 -12.23 -4.59 3.98
CA THR A 191 -11.22 -4.45 5.03
C THR A 191 -11.90 -4.02 6.34
N PRO A 192 -11.25 -4.17 7.51
CA PRO A 192 -11.77 -3.63 8.76
C PRO A 192 -12.15 -2.14 8.69
N PHE A 193 -11.49 -1.37 7.82
CA PHE A 193 -11.84 0.03 7.56
C PHE A 193 -13.26 0.16 6.99
N VAL A 194 -13.68 -0.73 6.08
CA VAL A 194 -15.05 -0.73 5.52
C VAL A 194 -16.05 -1.07 6.61
N ASP A 195 -15.75 -2.06 7.45
CA ASP A 195 -16.65 -2.48 8.54
C ASP A 195 -16.83 -1.35 9.56
N ASP A 196 -15.74 -0.69 9.96
CA ASP A 196 -15.78 0.45 10.87
C ASP A 196 -16.53 1.64 10.25
N TYR A 197 -16.34 1.90 8.96
CA TYR A 197 -17.07 2.92 8.22
C TYR A 197 -18.57 2.66 8.19
N LEU A 198 -18.99 1.42 7.92
CA LEU A 198 -20.40 1.03 7.91
C LEU A 198 -21.03 1.16 9.28
N LYS A 199 -20.40 0.64 10.32
CA LYS A 199 -20.86 0.75 11.71
C LYS A 199 -21.02 2.21 12.15
N LYS A 200 -20.05 3.06 11.81
CA LYS A 200 -20.05 4.47 12.24
C LYS A 200 -21.10 5.30 11.54
N ASN A 201 -21.33 5.10 10.24
CA ASN A 201 -22.11 6.00 9.40
C ASN A 201 -23.49 5.44 9.00
N TYR A 202 -23.71 4.12 9.14
CA TYR A 202 -24.92 3.45 8.65
C TYR A 202 -25.47 2.44 9.65
N ALA A 203 -25.43 2.76 10.96
CA ALA A 203 -25.95 1.90 12.01
C ALA A 203 -27.39 1.42 11.72
N GLY A 204 -27.60 0.10 11.70
CA GLY A 204 -28.87 -0.54 11.37
C GLY A 204 -29.15 -0.70 9.86
N LYS A 205 -28.24 -0.21 8.98
CA LYS A 205 -28.31 -0.35 7.53
C LYS A 205 -27.03 -0.91 6.93
N GLU A 206 -26.16 -1.46 7.78
CA GLU A 206 -24.81 -1.89 7.38
C GLU A 206 -24.84 -2.87 6.22
N LYS A 207 -25.77 -3.85 6.27
CA LYS A 207 -25.90 -4.86 5.21
C LYS A 207 -26.38 -4.25 3.90
N GLU A 208 -27.38 -3.40 3.92
CA GLU A 208 -27.91 -2.71 2.72
C GLU A 208 -26.80 -1.91 2.02
N VAL A 209 -26.05 -1.14 2.82
CA VAL A 209 -24.94 -0.33 2.28
C VAL A 209 -23.79 -1.20 1.82
N PHE A 210 -23.46 -2.28 2.55
CA PHE A 210 -22.46 -3.25 2.10
C PHE A 210 -22.80 -3.84 0.75
N ASP A 211 -24.06 -4.28 0.55
CA ASP A 211 -24.53 -4.85 -0.72
C ASP A 211 -24.47 -3.80 -1.84
N LYS A 212 -24.84 -2.54 -1.57
CA LYS A 212 -24.71 -1.43 -2.52
C LYS A 212 -23.23 -1.14 -2.86
N LEU A 213 -22.32 -1.15 -1.88
CA LEU A 213 -20.90 -0.97 -2.12
C LEU A 213 -20.31 -2.15 -2.91
N SER A 214 -20.82 -3.37 -2.71
CA SER A 214 -20.42 -4.58 -3.43
C SER A 214 -20.86 -4.53 -4.90
N SER A 215 -22.10 -4.14 -5.16
CA SER A 215 -22.67 -4.04 -6.52
C SER A 215 -22.05 -2.89 -7.35
N PHE A 216 -21.27 -2.02 -6.72
CA PHE A 216 -20.51 -1.00 -7.45
C PHE A 216 -19.48 -1.63 -8.40
N GLN A 217 -18.91 -2.77 -8.08
CA GLN A 217 -18.03 -3.52 -8.96
C GLN A 217 -18.83 -4.42 -9.90
N PRO A 218 -18.58 -4.41 -11.25
CA PRO A 218 -19.28 -5.29 -12.20
C PRO A 218 -19.23 -6.78 -11.84
N ILE A 219 -18.16 -7.24 -11.18
CA ILE A 219 -18.04 -8.62 -10.68
C ILE A 219 -19.03 -8.96 -9.54
N GLY A 220 -19.74 -7.96 -9.00
CA GLY A 220 -20.81 -8.13 -8.00
C GLY A 220 -20.34 -8.25 -6.54
N ARG A 221 -19.07 -8.09 -6.24
CA ARG A 221 -18.53 -8.13 -4.87
C ARG A 221 -17.35 -7.19 -4.67
N MET A 222 -17.06 -6.88 -3.43
CA MET A 222 -15.78 -6.26 -3.09
C MET A 222 -14.62 -7.25 -3.27
N GLY A 223 -13.42 -6.74 -3.59
CA GLY A 223 -12.20 -7.52 -3.53
C GLY A 223 -11.87 -7.90 -2.08
N GLN A 224 -11.00 -8.89 -1.92
CA GLN A 224 -10.45 -9.29 -0.61
C GLN A 224 -8.98 -8.82 -0.52
N PRO A 225 -8.47 -8.51 0.69
CA PRO A 225 -7.07 -8.14 0.89
C PRO A 225 -6.06 -9.11 0.26
N ASP A 226 -6.36 -10.42 0.33
CA ASP A 226 -5.51 -11.47 -0.22
C ASP A 226 -5.40 -11.40 -1.74
N GLU A 227 -6.45 -11.00 -2.44
CA GLU A 227 -6.40 -10.81 -3.90
C GLU A 227 -5.42 -9.70 -4.28
N ILE A 228 -5.37 -8.62 -3.47
CA ILE A 228 -4.41 -7.54 -3.65
C ILE A 228 -2.99 -8.01 -3.31
N ALA A 229 -2.85 -8.78 -2.22
CA ALA A 229 -1.57 -9.32 -1.79
C ALA A 229 -0.94 -10.26 -2.83
N GLN A 230 -1.73 -11.08 -3.53
CA GLN A 230 -1.25 -11.95 -4.60
C GLN A 230 -0.67 -11.14 -5.78
N LEU A 231 -1.33 -10.07 -6.19
CA LEU A 231 -0.80 -9.18 -7.23
C LEU A 231 0.46 -8.45 -6.75
N ALA A 232 0.47 -8.01 -5.48
CA ALA A 232 1.66 -7.39 -4.88
C ALA A 232 2.85 -8.36 -4.88
N LEU A 233 2.64 -9.62 -4.51
CA LEU A 233 3.65 -10.66 -4.54
C LEU A 233 4.22 -10.85 -5.95
N PHE A 234 3.36 -10.97 -6.96
CA PHE A 234 3.80 -11.08 -8.35
C PHE A 234 4.66 -9.89 -8.76
N LEU A 235 4.18 -8.66 -8.52
CA LEU A 235 4.88 -7.44 -8.92
C LEU A 235 6.20 -7.21 -8.16
N CYS A 236 6.33 -7.73 -6.94
CA CYS A 236 7.55 -7.63 -6.13
C CYS A 236 8.52 -8.79 -6.32
N SER A 237 8.12 -9.85 -7.02
CA SER A 237 8.98 -11.02 -7.32
C SER A 237 9.74 -10.85 -8.63
N ASP A 238 10.72 -11.75 -8.87
CA ASP A 238 11.49 -11.82 -10.11
C ASP A 238 10.63 -12.27 -11.31
N ALA A 239 9.43 -12.84 -11.08
CA ALA A 239 8.48 -13.21 -12.14
C ALA A 239 7.97 -12.00 -12.94
N SER A 240 8.06 -10.79 -12.38
CA SER A 240 7.68 -9.53 -13.01
C SER A 240 8.89 -8.67 -13.44
N SER A 241 10.04 -9.29 -13.68
CA SER A 241 11.30 -8.57 -14.00
C SER A 241 11.23 -7.66 -15.24
N PHE A 242 10.30 -7.92 -16.16
CA PHE A 242 10.06 -7.08 -17.35
C PHE A 242 8.94 -6.06 -17.17
N ILE A 243 8.48 -5.85 -15.92
CA ILE A 243 7.37 -4.97 -15.61
C ILE A 243 7.83 -3.80 -14.74
N THR A 244 7.76 -2.58 -15.26
CA THR A 244 7.99 -1.33 -14.54
C THR A 244 7.15 -0.20 -15.13
N ALA A 245 6.91 0.88 -14.39
CA ALA A 245 6.10 2.01 -14.80
C ALA A 245 4.64 1.64 -15.15
N ALA A 246 4.11 0.58 -14.55
CA ALA A 246 2.77 0.09 -14.84
C ALA A 246 1.81 0.34 -13.66
N ALA A 247 0.55 0.61 -14.01
CA ALA A 247 -0.55 0.77 -13.07
C ALA A 247 -1.59 -0.33 -13.31
N TYR A 248 -1.66 -1.28 -12.38
CA TYR A 248 -2.51 -2.46 -12.48
C TYR A 248 -3.84 -2.25 -11.78
N ASP A 249 -4.93 -2.28 -12.55
CA ASP A 249 -6.26 -2.29 -11.99
C ASP A 249 -6.58 -3.68 -11.42
N ILE A 250 -7.09 -3.70 -10.20
CA ILE A 250 -7.64 -4.88 -9.54
C ILE A 250 -8.98 -4.45 -8.93
N ASP A 251 -9.99 -4.40 -9.77
CA ASP A 251 -11.15 -3.55 -9.57
C ASP A 251 -12.49 -4.23 -9.85
N GLY A 252 -12.48 -5.51 -10.22
CA GLY A 252 -13.69 -6.22 -10.60
C GLY A 252 -14.38 -5.64 -11.83
N GLY A 253 -13.63 -4.94 -12.70
CA GLY A 253 -14.10 -4.40 -13.98
C GLY A 253 -14.60 -2.95 -13.92
N VAL A 254 -14.41 -2.23 -12.82
CA VAL A 254 -14.95 -0.86 -12.64
C VAL A 254 -14.42 0.12 -13.70
N VAL A 255 -13.12 0.09 -13.99
CA VAL A 255 -12.52 1.08 -14.91
C VAL A 255 -12.98 0.85 -16.35
N ASN A 256 -13.11 -0.40 -16.78
CA ASN A 256 -13.30 -0.74 -18.20
C ASN A 256 -14.71 -1.18 -18.57
N LEU A 257 -15.56 -1.56 -17.61
CA LEU A 257 -16.90 -2.10 -17.87
C LEU A 257 -18.03 -1.19 -17.36
N ARG A 258 -17.73 -0.02 -16.82
CA ARG A 258 -18.71 0.97 -16.36
C ARG A 258 -18.74 2.21 -17.24
#